data_184dc3f76a4352a0ed4c661c9f70930d
#
_entry.id   184dc3f76a4352a0ed4c661c9f70930d
#
_cell.length_a   1.000
_cell.length_b   1.000
_cell.length_c   1.000
_cell.angle_alpha   90.00
_cell.angle_beta   90.00
_cell.angle_gamma   90.00
#
_symmetry.space_group_name_H-M   'P 1'
#
loop_
_entity.id
_entity.type
_entity.pdbx_description
1 polymer ?
#
loop_
_entity_poly.entity_id
_entity_poly.type
_entity_poly.pdbx_seq_one_letter_code
_entity_poly.pdbx_strand_id
1 'polypeptide(L)'
;MKEPRMLRIKDYIFANLPIFAQNVKVMLTDEKLKYNVAVIGSGSCATAIVKILTANLDRTLWWVRRDEIAEGIKKYGHNPRYLSSTFINPDSVEISTDLEAVASKAEYLVIVTPAAFLHESLKPLKNIDLTGKKIITAVKGIIPETMQLISDYLHSEFNIPLSSMAMISGPSHAEEIAQEKYTFLTAISENEELAKTVATMFANRYVHTTTSGDMLGTEIAIVMKNIYALGAGIYSGLGYGDNFLAAYIANCVKEMKRFVECMYPGKRNLDDSVYLGDLLVTAYSRYSRNRLFGNMIGHGLSVRVAQLEMNMVAEGYYACRCVHEINKKTNFDIPIAETIYGILYEAKNVNSEMKNLAETYV
;
A
#
# COMPACT_ATOMS: atom_id res chain seq x y z
N MET A 1 22.82 49.31 15.98
CA MET A 1 21.59 48.65 15.57
C MET A 1 21.97 47.34 14.89
N LYS A 2 21.62 46.21 15.48
CA LYS A 2 21.95 44.86 14.96
C LYS A 2 20.88 44.45 13.94
N GLU A 3 21.30 44.12 12.72
CA GLU A 3 20.44 43.60 11.69
C GLU A 3 19.74 42.28 12.07
N PRO A 4 18.53 42.01 11.59
CA PRO A 4 17.69 40.96 12.11
C PRO A 4 18.05 39.56 11.55
N ARG A 5 17.75 38.56 12.35
CA ARG A 5 17.98 37.11 12.21
C ARG A 5 17.54 36.40 10.90
N MET A 6 17.03 37.12 9.90
CA MET A 6 16.51 36.52 8.65
C MET A 6 17.60 36.00 7.69
N LEU A 7 18.84 36.45 7.79
CA LEU A 7 19.94 35.98 6.93
C LEU A 7 20.38 34.53 7.23
N ARG A 8 20.20 34.05 8.46
CA ARG A 8 20.62 32.70 8.86
C ARG A 8 19.73 31.55 8.33
N ILE A 9 18.51 31.84 7.96
CA ILE A 9 17.59 30.80 7.42
C ILE A 9 17.92 30.48 5.96
N LYS A 10 18.31 31.49 5.17
CA LYS A 10 18.74 31.27 3.78
C LYS A 10 20.01 30.43 3.69
N ASP A 11 20.99 30.72 4.56
CA ASP A 11 22.26 29.96 4.58
C ASP A 11 22.06 28.50 5.03
N TYR A 12 21.11 28.25 5.93
CA TYR A 12 20.76 26.89 6.39
C TYR A 12 20.02 26.08 5.31
N ILE A 13 19.17 26.71 4.51
CA ILE A 13 18.44 26.06 3.41
C ILE A 13 19.42 25.71 2.28
N PHE A 14 20.36 26.61 1.93
CA PHE A 14 21.33 26.35 0.86
C PHE A 14 22.46 25.37 1.24
N ALA A 15 22.86 25.31 2.52
CA ALA A 15 23.88 24.38 2.99
C ALA A 15 23.41 22.90 3.03
N ASN A 16 22.10 22.64 3.09
CA ASN A 16 21.52 21.29 3.12
C ASN A 16 20.94 20.82 1.76
N LEU A 17 20.99 21.64 0.71
CA LEU A 17 20.64 21.25 -0.66
C LEU A 17 21.49 20.11 -1.26
N PRO A 18 22.77 19.90 -0.89
CA PRO A 18 23.55 18.78 -1.43
C PRO A 18 23.04 17.39 -1.06
N ILE A 19 22.31 17.23 0.07
CA ILE A 19 21.76 15.93 0.51
C ILE A 19 20.58 15.54 -0.37
N PHE A 20 19.76 16.48 -0.80
CA PHE A 20 18.68 16.22 -1.77
C PHE A 20 19.20 15.93 -3.19
N ALA A 21 20.30 16.56 -3.57
CA ALA A 21 20.89 16.37 -4.90
C ALA A 21 21.63 15.02 -5.06
N GLN A 22 22.11 14.41 -3.97
CA GLN A 22 22.79 13.11 -4.05
C GLN A 22 21.81 11.93 -4.24
N ASN A 23 20.56 12.04 -3.77
CA ASN A 23 19.53 11.01 -3.98
C ASN A 23 18.80 11.13 -5.34
N VAL A 24 18.95 12.24 -6.05
CA VAL A 24 18.31 12.48 -7.37
C VAL A 24 19.21 12.07 -8.55
N LYS A 25 20.48 11.68 -8.30
CA LYS A 25 21.44 11.30 -9.34
C LYS A 25 21.36 9.83 -9.78
N VAL A 26 20.28 9.12 -9.46
CA VAL A 26 20.00 7.80 -10.02
C VAL A 26 19.20 7.95 -11.31
N MET A 27 19.96 8.06 -12.38
CA MET A 27 19.68 7.63 -13.76
C MET A 27 18.49 8.22 -14.51
N LEU A 28 18.80 9.18 -15.33
CA LEU A 28 18.30 9.22 -16.70
C LEU A 28 19.38 8.57 -17.60
N THR A 29 19.59 7.29 -17.51
CA THR A 29 20.25 6.53 -18.58
C THR A 29 19.16 5.96 -19.46
N ASP A 30 19.25 6.15 -20.78
CA ASP A 30 18.35 5.55 -21.78
C ASP A 30 18.45 4.00 -21.80
N GLU A 31 19.31 3.43 -20.97
CA GLU A 31 19.56 2.00 -20.92
C GLU A 31 18.58 1.32 -19.95
N LYS A 32 17.80 0.37 -20.48
CA LYS A 32 16.84 -0.42 -19.71
C LYS A 32 17.55 -1.40 -18.78
N LEU A 33 16.98 -1.57 -17.60
CA LEU A 33 17.45 -2.57 -16.62
C LEU A 33 17.12 -3.99 -17.09
N LYS A 34 18.04 -4.92 -16.84
CA LYS A 34 17.91 -6.32 -17.26
C LYS A 34 17.57 -7.23 -16.08
N TYR A 35 16.32 -7.14 -15.60
CA TYR A 35 15.80 -8.02 -14.56
C TYR A 35 14.62 -8.83 -15.11
N ASN A 36 14.52 -10.09 -14.74
CA ASN A 36 13.38 -10.95 -15.06
C ASN A 36 12.29 -10.76 -13.99
N VAL A 37 11.39 -9.82 -14.22
CA VAL A 37 10.33 -9.43 -13.27
C VAL A 37 8.98 -9.89 -13.77
N ALA A 38 8.21 -10.57 -12.91
CA ALA A 38 6.81 -10.91 -13.16
C ALA A 38 5.89 -10.15 -12.20
N VAL A 39 4.84 -9.53 -12.72
CA VAL A 39 3.76 -8.92 -11.94
C VAL A 39 2.60 -9.92 -11.82
N ILE A 40 2.21 -10.24 -10.58
CA ILE A 40 1.13 -11.18 -10.27
C ILE A 40 -0.10 -10.40 -9.81
N GLY A 41 -1.07 -10.23 -10.71
CA GLY A 41 -2.29 -9.47 -10.46
C GLY A 41 -2.75 -8.68 -11.67
N SER A 42 -4.02 -8.26 -11.70
CA SER A 42 -4.62 -7.60 -12.87
C SER A 42 -5.46 -6.36 -12.53
N GLY A 43 -5.42 -5.91 -11.25
CA GLY A 43 -6.16 -4.73 -10.78
C GLY A 43 -5.50 -3.40 -11.14
N SER A 44 -6.07 -2.28 -10.65
CA SER A 44 -5.53 -0.93 -10.87
C SER A 44 -4.07 -0.81 -10.42
N CYS A 45 -3.75 -1.32 -9.22
CA CYS A 45 -2.38 -1.27 -8.69
C CYS A 45 -1.40 -2.07 -9.58
N ALA A 46 -1.79 -3.27 -10.03
CA ALA A 46 -0.97 -4.08 -10.94
C ALA A 46 -0.73 -3.36 -12.27
N THR A 47 -1.77 -2.75 -12.86
CA THR A 47 -1.65 -1.97 -14.10
C THR A 47 -0.70 -0.78 -13.92
N ALA A 48 -0.80 -0.06 -12.80
CA ALA A 48 0.09 1.06 -12.49
C ALA A 48 1.55 0.61 -12.29
N ILE A 49 1.77 -0.52 -11.58
CA ILE A 49 3.10 -1.10 -11.39
C ILE A 49 3.70 -1.56 -12.71
N VAL A 50 2.94 -2.25 -13.57
CA VAL A 50 3.41 -2.63 -14.91
C VAL A 50 3.80 -1.40 -15.71
N LYS A 51 3.04 -0.31 -15.65
CA LYS A 51 3.42 0.95 -16.30
C LYS A 51 4.76 1.49 -15.80
N ILE A 52 5.02 1.44 -14.48
CA ILE A 52 6.32 1.84 -13.90
C ILE A 52 7.43 0.93 -14.44
N LEU A 53 7.24 -0.38 -14.34
CA LEU A 53 8.28 -1.36 -14.69
C LEU A 53 8.60 -1.35 -16.18
N THR A 54 7.63 -1.23 -17.07
CA THR A 54 7.85 -1.15 -18.52
C THR A 54 8.55 0.14 -18.96
N ALA A 55 8.52 1.19 -18.12
CA ALA A 55 9.34 2.37 -18.33
C ALA A 55 10.83 2.10 -18.03
N ASN A 56 11.15 1.17 -17.12
CA ASN A 56 12.48 0.93 -16.60
C ASN A 56 13.13 -0.37 -17.08
N LEU A 57 12.34 -1.40 -17.43
CA LEU A 57 12.79 -2.73 -17.83
C LEU A 57 12.61 -2.95 -19.34
N ASP A 58 13.48 -3.75 -19.93
CA ASP A 58 13.33 -4.17 -21.34
C ASP A 58 12.01 -4.90 -21.55
N ARG A 59 11.68 -5.82 -20.65
CA ARG A 59 10.46 -6.61 -20.70
C ARG A 59 9.95 -6.94 -19.30
N THR A 60 8.62 -6.94 -19.13
CA THR A 60 7.94 -7.34 -17.90
C THR A 60 7.02 -8.53 -18.19
N LEU A 61 7.14 -9.60 -17.41
CA LEU A 61 6.17 -10.69 -17.41
C LEU A 61 4.93 -10.25 -16.61
N TRP A 62 3.74 -10.57 -17.10
CA TRP A 62 2.52 -10.15 -16.41
C TRP A 62 1.49 -11.28 -16.37
N TRP A 63 1.21 -11.78 -15.19
CA TRP A 63 0.09 -12.69 -14.98
C TRP A 63 -1.20 -11.93 -14.72
N VAL A 64 -2.23 -12.24 -15.49
CA VAL A 64 -3.57 -11.72 -15.32
C VAL A 64 -4.56 -12.88 -15.21
N ARG A 65 -5.53 -12.76 -14.29
CA ARG A 65 -6.43 -13.86 -13.99
C ARG A 65 -7.44 -14.20 -15.12
N ARG A 66 -7.72 -13.26 -16.02
CA ARG A 66 -8.79 -13.37 -17.02
C ARG A 66 -8.23 -13.16 -18.42
N ASP A 67 -8.63 -14.04 -19.34
CA ASP A 67 -8.25 -13.95 -20.76
C ASP A 67 -8.71 -12.64 -21.40
N GLU A 68 -9.90 -12.15 -21.07
CA GLU A 68 -10.41 -10.85 -21.50
C GLU A 68 -9.43 -9.70 -21.24
N ILE A 69 -8.75 -9.70 -20.07
CA ILE A 69 -7.76 -8.69 -19.72
C ILE A 69 -6.50 -8.89 -20.56
N ALA A 70 -6.05 -10.14 -20.70
CA ALA A 70 -4.86 -10.46 -21.50
C ALA A 70 -5.04 -10.04 -22.96
N GLU A 71 -6.18 -10.38 -23.56
CA GLU A 71 -6.53 -10.04 -24.94
C GLU A 71 -6.66 -8.53 -25.15
N GLY A 72 -7.32 -7.83 -24.19
CA GLY A 72 -7.49 -6.39 -24.26
C GLY A 72 -6.16 -5.64 -24.27
N ILE A 73 -5.22 -6.06 -23.42
CA ILE A 73 -3.89 -5.46 -23.37
C ILE A 73 -3.08 -5.81 -24.62
N LYS A 74 -3.06 -7.09 -25.05
CA LYS A 74 -2.34 -7.52 -26.27
C LYS A 74 -2.82 -6.79 -27.53
N LYS A 75 -4.13 -6.57 -27.64
CA LYS A 75 -4.73 -6.00 -28.86
C LYS A 75 -4.75 -4.48 -28.86
N TYR A 76 -5.01 -3.87 -27.72
CA TYR A 76 -5.29 -2.44 -27.64
C TYR A 76 -4.31 -1.66 -26.75
N GLY A 77 -3.42 -2.32 -26.02
CA GLY A 77 -2.52 -1.69 -25.07
C GLY A 77 -3.23 -1.16 -23.81
N HIS A 78 -4.45 -1.60 -23.51
CA HIS A 78 -5.24 -1.11 -22.39
C HIS A 78 -5.84 -2.25 -21.59
N ASN A 79 -5.80 -2.12 -20.25
CA ASN A 79 -6.55 -3.01 -19.38
C ASN A 79 -8.04 -2.62 -19.46
N PRO A 80 -8.94 -3.49 -19.95
CA PRO A 80 -10.34 -3.12 -20.21
C PRO A 80 -11.16 -2.85 -18.94
N ARG A 81 -10.67 -3.32 -17.77
CA ARG A 81 -11.40 -3.22 -16.49
C ARG A 81 -10.82 -2.23 -15.50
N TYR A 82 -9.51 -1.99 -15.57
CA TYR A 82 -8.78 -1.24 -14.55
C TYR A 82 -7.83 -0.22 -15.19
N LEU A 83 -8.02 1.05 -14.85
CA LEU A 83 -7.23 2.14 -15.44
C LEU A 83 -7.26 2.11 -16.98
N SER A 84 -8.44 1.95 -17.54
CA SER A 84 -8.65 1.72 -18.99
C SER A 84 -8.10 2.83 -19.91
N SER A 85 -7.85 4.02 -19.37
CA SER A 85 -7.17 5.12 -20.08
C SER A 85 -5.64 4.99 -20.10
N THR A 86 -5.07 4.05 -19.33
CA THR A 86 -3.62 3.89 -19.22
C THR A 86 -3.11 3.01 -20.33
N PHE A 87 -2.23 3.56 -21.16
CA PHE A 87 -1.58 2.80 -22.21
C PHE A 87 -0.38 2.01 -21.65
N ILE A 88 -0.32 0.73 -21.99
CA ILE A 88 0.79 -0.19 -21.78
C ILE A 88 1.24 -0.66 -23.15
N ASN A 89 2.50 -0.42 -23.51
CA ASN A 89 3.03 -0.92 -24.78
C ASN A 89 3.02 -2.46 -24.80
N PRO A 90 2.25 -3.11 -25.70
CA PRO A 90 2.17 -4.57 -25.75
C PRO A 90 3.53 -5.26 -26.00
N ASP A 91 4.47 -4.60 -26.70
CA ASP A 91 5.79 -5.14 -26.99
C ASP A 91 6.70 -5.19 -25.74
N SER A 92 6.38 -4.39 -24.71
CA SER A 92 7.14 -4.32 -23.45
C SER A 92 6.66 -5.34 -22.41
N VAL A 93 5.59 -6.10 -22.71
CA VAL A 93 5.00 -7.05 -21.76
C VAL A 93 4.79 -8.42 -22.37
N GLU A 94 5.06 -9.46 -21.59
CA GLU A 94 4.64 -10.83 -21.90
C GLU A 94 3.49 -11.21 -20.96
N ILE A 95 2.28 -11.30 -21.52
CA ILE A 95 1.06 -11.50 -20.74
C ILE A 95 0.57 -12.94 -20.88
N SER A 96 0.25 -13.56 -19.74
CA SER A 96 -0.32 -14.90 -19.68
C SER A 96 -1.35 -15.01 -18.54
N THR A 97 -2.28 -15.94 -18.69
CA THR A 97 -3.20 -16.37 -17.61
C THR A 97 -2.69 -17.62 -16.88
N ASP A 98 -1.56 -18.18 -17.29
CA ASP A 98 -0.87 -19.27 -16.63
C ASP A 98 0.13 -18.72 -15.61
N LEU A 99 -0.21 -18.83 -14.32
CA LEU A 99 0.62 -18.32 -13.22
C LEU A 99 1.94 -19.10 -13.09
N GLU A 100 1.89 -20.40 -13.23
CA GLU A 100 3.07 -21.27 -13.07
C GLU A 100 4.10 -20.97 -14.16
N ALA A 101 3.65 -20.85 -15.41
CA ALA A 101 4.51 -20.51 -16.53
C ALA A 101 5.16 -19.11 -16.37
N VAL A 102 4.40 -18.11 -15.90
CA VAL A 102 4.91 -16.75 -15.68
C VAL A 102 5.91 -16.73 -14.52
N ALA A 103 5.54 -17.33 -13.39
CA ALA A 103 6.36 -17.29 -12.19
C ALA A 103 7.67 -18.11 -12.35
N SER A 104 7.64 -19.22 -13.10
CA SER A 104 8.83 -20.03 -13.35
C SER A 104 9.93 -19.27 -14.08
N LYS A 105 9.58 -18.38 -15.02
CA LYS A 105 10.50 -17.58 -15.82
C LYS A 105 11.13 -16.40 -15.07
N ALA A 106 10.49 -15.96 -13.97
CA ALA A 106 10.89 -14.75 -13.28
C ALA A 106 11.90 -15.02 -12.15
N GLU A 107 12.81 -14.09 -11.94
CA GLU A 107 13.66 -14.00 -10.75
C GLU A 107 12.95 -13.22 -9.63
N TYR A 108 12.24 -12.16 -9.99
CA TYR A 108 11.47 -11.31 -9.08
C TYR A 108 9.97 -11.46 -9.34
N LEU A 109 9.22 -11.78 -8.30
CA LEU A 109 7.75 -11.87 -8.34
C LEU A 109 7.14 -10.68 -7.61
N VAL A 110 6.49 -9.78 -8.32
CA VAL A 110 5.78 -8.62 -7.75
C VAL A 110 4.32 -8.99 -7.52
N ILE A 111 3.95 -9.25 -6.28
CA ILE A 111 2.61 -9.68 -5.89
C ILE A 111 1.73 -8.46 -5.62
N VAL A 112 0.62 -8.34 -6.37
CA VAL A 112 -0.27 -7.17 -6.35
C VAL A 112 -1.76 -7.59 -6.28
N THR A 113 -2.03 -8.80 -5.87
CA THR A 113 -3.39 -9.28 -5.62
C THR A 113 -3.88 -8.74 -4.27
N PRO A 114 -5.14 -8.28 -4.13
CA PRO A 114 -5.65 -7.86 -2.83
C PRO A 114 -5.57 -8.97 -1.78
N ALA A 115 -5.29 -8.60 -0.51
CA ALA A 115 -5.07 -9.54 0.59
C ALA A 115 -6.18 -10.58 0.74
N ALA A 116 -7.45 -10.15 0.59
CA ALA A 116 -8.63 -11.02 0.65
C ALA A 116 -8.69 -12.13 -0.42
N PHE A 117 -7.89 -12.05 -1.48
CA PHE A 117 -7.85 -13.04 -2.56
C PHE A 117 -6.48 -13.69 -2.71
N LEU A 118 -5.54 -13.32 -1.87
CA LEU A 118 -4.14 -13.74 -2.02
C LEU A 118 -3.98 -15.24 -1.88
N HIS A 119 -4.58 -15.83 -0.83
CA HIS A 119 -4.51 -17.25 -0.55
C HIS A 119 -4.92 -18.10 -1.77
N GLU A 120 -6.10 -17.81 -2.35
CA GLU A 120 -6.59 -18.54 -3.52
C GLU A 120 -5.74 -18.27 -4.78
N SER A 121 -5.34 -17.02 -4.98
CA SER A 121 -4.61 -16.62 -6.20
C SER A 121 -3.21 -17.21 -6.28
N LEU A 122 -2.56 -17.46 -5.13
CA LEU A 122 -1.19 -17.98 -5.09
C LEU A 122 -1.11 -19.51 -4.97
N LYS A 123 -2.23 -20.22 -4.83
CA LYS A 123 -2.24 -21.69 -4.76
C LYS A 123 -1.39 -22.39 -5.84
N PRO A 124 -1.45 -21.98 -7.12
CA PRO A 124 -0.64 -22.62 -8.16
C PRO A 124 0.87 -22.50 -7.93
N LEU A 125 1.34 -21.49 -7.19
CA LEU A 125 2.77 -21.35 -6.88
C LEU A 125 3.31 -22.48 -6.02
N LYS A 126 2.46 -23.27 -5.37
CA LYS A 126 2.88 -24.48 -4.62
C LYS A 126 3.43 -25.59 -5.52
N ASN A 127 3.16 -25.52 -6.83
CA ASN A 127 3.59 -26.50 -7.82
C ASN A 127 4.96 -26.17 -8.43
N ILE A 128 5.55 -25.03 -8.09
CA ILE A 128 6.84 -24.60 -8.66
C ILE A 128 7.88 -24.37 -7.55
N ASP A 129 9.14 -24.53 -7.92
CA ASP A 129 10.24 -24.19 -7.03
C ASP A 129 10.43 -22.67 -6.97
N LEU A 130 10.27 -22.10 -5.78
CA LEU A 130 10.48 -20.69 -5.49
C LEU A 130 11.86 -20.41 -4.88
N THR A 131 12.72 -21.43 -4.76
CA THR A 131 14.07 -21.28 -4.21
C THR A 131 14.88 -20.25 -4.99
N GLY A 132 15.48 -19.30 -4.29
CA GLY A 132 16.29 -18.24 -4.88
C GLY A 132 15.50 -17.07 -5.49
N LYS A 133 14.18 -17.20 -5.69
CA LYS A 133 13.36 -16.09 -6.17
C LYS A 133 13.21 -15.00 -5.11
N LYS A 134 13.07 -13.76 -5.57
CA LYS A 134 12.81 -12.58 -4.74
C LYS A 134 11.35 -12.21 -4.86
N ILE A 135 10.69 -12.04 -3.72
CA ILE A 135 9.28 -11.66 -3.67
C ILE A 135 9.16 -10.20 -3.29
N ILE A 136 8.49 -9.43 -4.14
CA ILE A 136 8.18 -8.03 -3.89
C ILE A 136 6.66 -7.94 -3.69
N THR A 137 6.20 -7.51 -2.53
CA THR A 137 4.77 -7.32 -2.29
C THR A 137 4.39 -5.83 -2.38
N ALA A 138 3.29 -5.56 -3.05
CA ALA A 138 2.60 -4.27 -2.99
C ALA A 138 1.19 -4.44 -2.37
N VAL A 139 0.95 -5.60 -1.73
CA VAL A 139 -0.31 -5.92 -1.05
C VAL A 139 -0.39 -5.12 0.24
N LYS A 140 -1.54 -4.52 0.47
CA LYS A 140 -1.79 -3.66 1.64
C LYS A 140 -2.89 -4.28 2.51
N GLY A 141 -2.52 -4.93 3.60
CA GLY A 141 -3.51 -5.52 4.50
C GLY A 141 -3.01 -6.76 5.22
N ILE A 142 -3.96 -7.54 5.69
CA ILE A 142 -3.78 -8.80 6.41
C ILE A 142 -4.63 -9.87 5.72
N ILE A 143 -4.19 -11.11 5.71
CA ILE A 143 -4.93 -12.22 5.09
C ILE A 143 -6.08 -12.62 6.02
N PRO A 144 -7.33 -12.47 5.59
CA PRO A 144 -8.48 -12.66 6.49
C PRO A 144 -8.67 -14.11 6.98
N GLU A 145 -8.25 -15.09 6.18
CA GLU A 145 -8.43 -16.51 6.45
C GLU A 145 -7.46 -17.01 7.54
N THR A 146 -6.23 -16.51 7.53
CA THR A 146 -5.17 -16.95 8.46
C THR A 146 -4.83 -15.91 9.51
N MET A 147 -5.32 -14.67 9.35
CA MET A 147 -4.98 -13.51 10.20
C MET A 147 -3.48 -13.21 10.24
N GLN A 148 -2.75 -13.57 9.18
CA GLN A 148 -1.31 -13.35 9.06
C GLN A 148 -1.01 -12.08 8.28
N LEU A 149 0.11 -11.43 8.62
CA LEU A 149 0.74 -10.44 7.75
C LEU A 149 1.16 -11.13 6.44
N ILE A 150 1.33 -10.36 5.38
CA ILE A 150 1.68 -10.91 4.05
C ILE A 150 3.03 -11.62 4.09
N SER A 151 4.03 -11.03 4.77
CA SER A 151 5.35 -11.64 4.93
C SER A 151 5.31 -12.95 5.69
N ASP A 152 4.56 -13.02 6.80
CA ASP A 152 4.39 -14.25 7.59
C ASP A 152 3.73 -15.36 6.78
N TYR A 153 2.69 -15.00 6.01
CA TYR A 153 2.01 -15.95 5.12
C TYR A 153 2.93 -16.48 4.03
N LEU A 154 3.67 -15.63 3.35
CA LEU A 154 4.61 -16.04 2.31
C LEU A 154 5.74 -16.92 2.87
N HIS A 155 6.18 -16.61 4.09
CA HIS A 155 7.16 -17.44 4.78
C HIS A 155 6.60 -18.81 5.14
N SER A 156 5.44 -18.88 5.78
CA SER A 156 4.85 -20.12 6.27
C SER A 156 4.34 -21.05 5.15
N GLU A 157 3.76 -20.50 4.10
CA GLU A 157 3.11 -21.26 3.03
C GLU A 157 4.07 -21.67 1.90
N PHE A 158 5.11 -20.87 1.64
CA PHE A 158 6.02 -21.04 0.50
C PHE A 158 7.48 -21.16 0.90
N ASN A 159 7.82 -21.19 2.19
CA ASN A 159 9.18 -21.27 2.73
C ASN A 159 10.11 -20.14 2.23
N ILE A 160 9.57 -18.96 1.93
CA ILE A 160 10.35 -17.83 1.45
C ILE A 160 10.96 -17.12 2.67
N PRO A 161 12.29 -16.98 2.75
CA PRO A 161 12.91 -16.27 3.87
C PRO A 161 12.66 -14.76 3.78
N LEU A 162 12.49 -14.09 4.91
CA LEU A 162 12.28 -12.62 4.97
C LEU A 162 13.38 -11.83 4.22
N SER A 163 14.61 -12.31 4.26
CA SER A 163 15.75 -11.74 3.51
C SER A 163 15.60 -11.81 1.98
N SER A 164 14.65 -12.60 1.47
CA SER A 164 14.29 -12.68 0.05
C SER A 164 12.98 -11.97 -0.26
N MET A 165 12.42 -11.25 0.72
CA MET A 165 11.21 -10.46 0.56
C MET A 165 11.52 -8.98 0.58
N ALA A 166 10.76 -8.23 -0.23
CA ALA A 166 10.68 -6.78 -0.16
C ALA A 166 9.23 -6.34 -0.29
N MET A 167 8.95 -5.13 0.14
CA MET A 167 7.67 -4.48 -0.04
C MET A 167 7.87 -3.14 -0.75
N ILE A 168 6.92 -2.76 -1.59
CA ILE A 168 6.77 -1.40 -2.13
C ILE A 168 5.54 -0.77 -1.49
N SER A 169 5.73 0.35 -0.79
CA SER A 169 4.65 1.10 -0.15
C SER A 169 4.91 2.61 -0.17
N GLY A 170 3.93 3.38 0.31
CA GLY A 170 3.98 4.84 0.37
C GLY A 170 2.71 5.48 -0.19
N PRO A 171 2.62 6.82 -0.20
CA PRO A 171 1.49 7.58 -0.72
C PRO A 171 1.39 7.43 -2.24
N SER A 172 0.60 6.43 -2.72
CA SER A 172 0.68 5.96 -4.11
C SER A 172 -0.64 5.39 -4.60
N HIS A 173 -1.61 6.25 -4.92
CA HIS A 173 -2.81 5.80 -5.61
C HIS A 173 -2.52 5.43 -7.06
N ALA A 174 -3.03 4.27 -7.48
CA ALA A 174 -2.81 3.73 -8.82
C ALA A 174 -3.28 4.69 -9.92
N GLU A 175 -4.35 5.42 -9.67
CA GLU A 175 -4.94 6.43 -10.57
C GLU A 175 -3.97 7.60 -10.81
N GLU A 176 -3.25 8.03 -9.79
CA GLU A 176 -2.27 9.12 -9.91
C GLU A 176 -0.96 8.63 -10.57
N ILE A 177 -0.50 7.43 -10.24
CA ILE A 177 0.63 6.80 -10.93
C ILE A 177 0.33 6.66 -12.43
N ALA A 178 -0.88 6.21 -12.77
CA ALA A 178 -1.34 6.06 -14.15
C ALA A 178 -1.30 7.38 -14.94
N GLN A 179 -1.55 8.50 -14.25
CA GLN A 179 -1.48 9.87 -14.78
C GLN A 179 -0.07 10.47 -14.72
N GLU A 180 0.93 9.69 -14.31
CA GLU A 180 2.33 10.12 -14.15
C GLU A 180 2.50 11.32 -13.18
N LYS A 181 1.66 11.37 -12.13
CA LYS A 181 1.83 12.35 -11.06
C LYS A 181 3.02 11.96 -10.20
N TYR A 182 3.71 12.98 -9.66
CA TYR A 182 4.82 12.75 -8.75
C TYR A 182 4.41 11.87 -7.58
N THR A 183 5.07 10.74 -7.46
CA THR A 183 4.76 9.71 -6.47
C THR A 183 6.02 9.33 -5.71
N PHE A 184 5.90 9.16 -4.39
CA PHE A 184 6.97 8.71 -3.53
C PHE A 184 6.69 7.28 -3.06
N LEU A 185 7.62 6.38 -3.35
CA LEU A 185 7.58 4.98 -2.93
C LEU A 185 8.77 4.67 -2.04
N THR A 186 8.55 3.82 -1.06
CA THR A 186 9.62 3.24 -0.25
C THR A 186 9.73 1.76 -0.58
N ALA A 187 10.91 1.32 -0.94
CA ALA A 187 11.28 -0.09 -1.04
C ALA A 187 11.76 -0.58 0.32
N ILE A 188 11.07 -1.54 0.89
CA ILE A 188 11.27 -1.99 2.27
C ILE A 188 11.73 -3.44 2.25
N SER A 189 12.86 -3.75 2.88
CA SER A 189 13.37 -5.12 3.05
C SER A 189 14.38 -5.15 4.20
N GLU A 190 14.40 -6.23 4.96
CA GLU A 190 15.49 -6.49 5.91
C GLU A 190 16.85 -6.66 5.21
N ASN A 191 16.83 -7.05 3.94
CA ASN A 191 17.99 -7.10 3.06
C ASN A 191 18.18 -5.76 2.35
N GLU A 192 19.16 -4.97 2.78
CA GLU A 192 19.43 -3.62 2.26
C GLU A 192 19.72 -3.63 0.73
N GLU A 193 20.44 -4.63 0.23
CA GLU A 193 20.75 -4.73 -1.21
C GLU A 193 19.49 -5.03 -2.03
N LEU A 194 18.60 -5.87 -1.51
CA LEU A 194 17.31 -6.12 -2.15
C LEU A 194 16.45 -4.84 -2.15
N ALA A 195 16.41 -4.10 -1.04
CA ALA A 195 15.69 -2.83 -0.96
C ALA A 195 16.22 -1.82 -2.01
N LYS A 196 17.54 -1.67 -2.15
CA LYS A 196 18.17 -0.80 -3.16
C LYS A 196 17.85 -1.25 -4.59
N THR A 197 17.91 -2.54 -4.85
CA THR A 197 17.57 -3.12 -6.17
C THR A 197 16.12 -2.83 -6.52
N VAL A 198 15.20 -3.07 -5.60
CA VAL A 198 13.77 -2.79 -5.80
C VAL A 198 13.52 -1.28 -5.96
N ALA A 199 14.16 -0.43 -5.15
CA ALA A 199 14.07 1.01 -5.32
C ALA A 199 14.49 1.45 -6.72
N THR A 200 15.59 0.90 -7.25
CA THR A 200 16.09 1.18 -8.60
C THR A 200 15.10 0.72 -9.69
N MET A 201 14.48 -0.46 -9.54
CA MET A 201 13.49 -0.97 -10.49
C MET A 201 12.27 -0.07 -10.62
N PHE A 202 11.88 0.60 -9.52
CA PHE A 202 10.66 1.41 -9.48
C PHE A 202 10.91 2.90 -9.69
N ALA A 203 12.15 3.39 -9.58
CA ALA A 203 12.47 4.80 -9.76
C ALA A 203 12.39 5.23 -11.24
N ASN A 204 11.71 6.33 -11.52
CA ASN A 204 11.69 6.96 -12.86
C ASN A 204 11.41 8.47 -12.76
N ARG A 205 11.10 9.12 -13.89
CA ARG A 205 10.88 10.57 -13.96
C ARG A 205 9.76 11.11 -13.07
N TYR A 206 8.77 10.28 -12.70
CA TYR A 206 7.63 10.64 -11.86
C TYR A 206 7.49 9.79 -10.59
N VAL A 207 8.32 8.77 -10.41
CA VAL A 207 8.38 7.97 -9.19
C VAL A 207 9.73 8.13 -8.52
N HIS A 208 9.70 8.71 -7.33
CA HIS A 208 10.85 8.82 -6.44
C HIS A 208 10.85 7.68 -5.44
N THR A 209 12.00 7.06 -5.23
CA THR A 209 12.11 5.91 -4.32
C THR A 209 13.09 6.18 -3.18
N THR A 210 12.75 5.67 -2.01
CA THR A 210 13.61 5.57 -0.84
C THR A 210 13.69 4.13 -0.36
N THR A 211 14.54 3.83 0.60
CA THR A 211 14.66 2.48 1.18
C THR A 211 14.39 2.52 2.69
N SER A 212 13.91 1.39 3.23
CA SER A 212 13.71 1.16 4.66
C SER A 212 14.00 -0.31 5.00
N GLY A 213 14.48 -0.58 6.21
CA GLY A 213 14.63 -1.94 6.75
C GLY A 213 13.45 -2.41 7.60
N ASP A 214 12.49 -1.53 7.93
CA ASP A 214 11.39 -1.84 8.85
C ASP A 214 10.19 -2.48 8.14
N MET A 215 10.34 -3.74 7.74
CA MET A 215 9.31 -4.46 6.98
C MET A 215 8.07 -4.73 7.83
N LEU A 216 8.19 -5.38 8.97
CA LEU A 216 7.06 -5.76 9.81
C LEU A 216 6.34 -4.53 10.40
N GLY A 217 7.10 -3.53 10.88
CA GLY A 217 6.50 -2.28 11.36
C GLY A 217 5.70 -1.56 10.28
N THR A 218 6.17 -1.57 9.04
CA THR A 218 5.45 -0.99 7.90
C THR A 218 4.19 -1.80 7.55
N GLU A 219 4.24 -3.13 7.53
CA GLU A 219 3.06 -3.97 7.30
C GLU A 219 1.96 -3.70 8.32
N ILE A 220 2.32 -3.65 9.61
CA ILE A 220 1.37 -3.35 10.71
C ILE A 220 0.78 -1.95 10.53
N ALA A 221 1.61 -0.95 10.24
CA ALA A 221 1.14 0.41 10.01
C ALA A 221 0.16 0.51 8.81
N ILE A 222 0.40 -0.25 7.74
CA ILE A 222 -0.49 -0.34 6.57
C ILE A 222 -1.84 -0.96 6.94
N VAL A 223 -1.86 -1.96 7.81
CA VAL A 223 -3.11 -2.54 8.33
C VAL A 223 -3.90 -1.47 9.09
N MET A 224 -3.26 -0.77 10.02
CA MET A 224 -3.90 0.25 10.86
C MET A 224 -4.40 1.45 10.05
N LYS A 225 -3.60 1.98 9.11
CA LYS A 225 -4.03 3.11 8.28
C LYS A 225 -5.30 2.84 7.48
N ASN A 226 -5.50 1.60 7.03
CA ASN A 226 -6.70 1.21 6.29
C ASN A 226 -7.95 1.28 7.18
N ILE A 227 -7.83 0.93 8.46
CA ILE A 227 -8.89 1.08 9.46
C ILE A 227 -9.15 2.57 9.71
N TYR A 228 -8.09 3.35 9.90
CA TYR A 228 -8.23 4.79 10.15
C TYR A 228 -8.86 5.54 8.97
N ALA A 229 -8.57 5.11 7.75
CA ALA A 229 -9.22 5.69 6.57
C ALA A 229 -10.73 5.40 6.51
N LEU A 230 -11.19 4.25 7.03
CA LEU A 230 -12.62 4.00 7.25
C LEU A 230 -13.22 5.01 8.22
N GLY A 231 -12.59 5.23 9.39
CA GLY A 231 -13.03 6.20 10.37
C GLY A 231 -13.06 7.62 9.83
N ALA A 232 -12.04 8.03 9.06
CA ALA A 232 -12.03 9.33 8.38
C ALA A 232 -13.22 9.47 7.41
N GLY A 233 -13.54 8.39 6.70
CA GLY A 233 -14.72 8.31 5.84
C GLY A 233 -16.02 8.47 6.63
N ILE A 234 -16.16 7.74 7.74
CA ILE A 234 -17.36 7.82 8.61
C ILE A 234 -17.56 9.25 9.11
N TYR A 235 -16.53 9.88 9.68
CA TYR A 235 -16.60 11.27 10.13
C TYR A 235 -16.97 12.23 9.00
N SER A 236 -16.39 12.06 7.82
CA SER A 236 -16.73 12.86 6.65
C SER A 236 -18.21 12.70 6.25
N GLY A 237 -18.74 11.46 6.28
CA GLY A 237 -20.15 11.17 6.01
C GLY A 237 -21.12 11.73 7.06
N LEU A 238 -20.66 11.83 8.31
CA LEU A 238 -21.40 12.49 9.41
C LEU A 238 -21.35 14.03 9.36
N GLY A 239 -20.62 14.62 8.38
CA GLY A 239 -20.52 16.05 8.21
C GLY A 239 -19.43 16.74 9.05
N TYR A 240 -18.50 16.00 9.64
CA TYR A 240 -17.35 16.60 10.32
C TYR A 240 -16.39 17.21 9.28
N GLY A 241 -15.93 18.44 9.56
CA GLY A 241 -15.05 19.19 8.64
C GLY A 241 -13.57 18.83 8.76
N ASP A 242 -12.74 19.46 7.91
CA ASP A 242 -11.30 19.17 7.79
C ASP A 242 -10.52 19.50 9.06
N ASN A 243 -10.91 20.53 9.84
CA ASN A 243 -10.29 20.83 11.13
C ASN A 243 -10.39 19.64 12.09
N PHE A 244 -11.56 19.00 12.16
CA PHE A 244 -11.76 17.81 12.96
C PHE A 244 -10.98 16.62 12.41
N LEU A 245 -11.02 16.41 11.10
CA LEU A 245 -10.27 15.31 10.46
C LEU A 245 -8.77 15.41 10.73
N ALA A 246 -8.21 16.62 10.77
CA ALA A 246 -6.81 16.82 11.14
C ALA A 246 -6.51 16.35 12.58
N ALA A 247 -7.38 16.67 13.53
CA ALA A 247 -7.28 16.19 14.92
C ALA A 247 -7.47 14.68 15.02
N TYR A 248 -8.43 14.11 14.27
CA TYR A 248 -8.62 12.68 14.16
C TYR A 248 -7.34 11.97 13.67
N ILE A 249 -6.75 12.44 12.57
CA ILE A 249 -5.51 11.85 12.03
C ILE A 249 -4.36 11.93 13.03
N ALA A 250 -4.22 13.03 13.77
CA ALA A 250 -3.21 13.15 14.82
C ALA A 250 -3.38 12.05 15.91
N ASN A 251 -4.61 11.74 16.27
CA ASN A 251 -4.90 10.66 17.21
C ASN A 251 -4.70 9.26 16.58
N CYS A 252 -5.00 9.10 15.31
CA CYS A 252 -4.66 7.87 14.56
C CYS A 252 -3.14 7.60 14.56
N VAL A 253 -2.30 8.62 14.37
CA VAL A 253 -0.85 8.49 14.44
C VAL A 253 -0.39 8.06 15.83
N LYS A 254 -0.97 8.64 16.89
CA LYS A 254 -0.66 8.23 18.28
C LYS A 254 -1.04 6.77 18.54
N GLU A 255 -2.22 6.34 18.10
CA GLU A 255 -2.66 4.95 18.24
C GLU A 255 -1.81 4.00 17.41
N MET A 256 -1.52 4.33 16.15
CA MET A 256 -0.61 3.57 15.28
C MET A 256 0.76 3.39 15.95
N LYS A 257 1.33 4.45 16.51
CA LYS A 257 2.63 4.41 17.20
C LYS A 257 2.60 3.38 18.34
N ARG A 258 1.60 3.47 19.22
CA ARG A 258 1.46 2.53 20.33
C ARG A 258 1.32 1.09 19.84
N PHE A 259 0.44 0.86 18.87
CA PHE A 259 0.16 -0.49 18.38
C PHE A 259 1.38 -1.11 17.68
N VAL A 260 2.03 -0.37 16.79
CA VAL A 260 3.23 -0.87 16.08
C VAL A 260 4.36 -1.15 17.07
N GLU A 261 4.57 -0.28 18.06
CA GLU A 261 5.62 -0.47 19.09
C GLU A 261 5.34 -1.69 19.97
N CYS A 262 4.07 -1.94 20.31
CA CYS A 262 3.70 -3.12 21.09
C CYS A 262 3.81 -4.42 20.31
N MET A 263 3.43 -4.41 19.02
CA MET A 263 3.46 -5.60 18.16
C MET A 263 4.87 -5.95 17.71
N TYR A 264 5.65 -4.92 17.37
CA TYR A 264 7.01 -5.08 16.85
C TYR A 264 7.91 -3.94 17.34
N PRO A 265 8.49 -4.06 18.55
CA PRO A 265 9.36 -3.04 19.11
C PRO A 265 10.55 -2.73 18.22
N GLY A 266 10.85 -1.45 18.01
CA GLY A 266 11.99 -1.05 17.19
C GLY A 266 12.07 0.46 16.97
N LYS A 267 13.26 0.94 16.61
CA LYS A 267 13.44 2.35 16.27
C LYS A 267 12.90 2.62 14.87
N ARG A 268 11.89 3.46 14.78
CA ARG A 268 11.29 3.92 13.51
C ARG A 268 10.88 5.38 13.59
N ASN A 269 10.88 6.04 12.45
CA ASN A 269 10.36 7.40 12.31
C ASN A 269 8.99 7.35 11.65
N LEU A 270 7.92 7.51 12.43
CA LEU A 270 6.55 7.48 11.91
C LEU A 270 6.18 8.72 11.07
N ASP A 271 7.04 9.73 11.04
CA ASP A 271 6.85 10.90 10.17
C ASP A 271 7.28 10.63 8.72
N ASP A 272 7.95 9.50 8.46
CA ASP A 272 8.34 9.12 7.12
C ASP A 272 7.12 8.88 6.20
N SER A 273 7.33 9.10 4.91
CA SER A 273 6.26 9.06 3.91
C SER A 273 5.55 7.71 3.84
N VAL A 274 6.22 6.62 4.17
CA VAL A 274 5.66 5.26 4.18
C VAL A 274 4.66 5.03 5.32
N TYR A 275 4.74 5.81 6.40
CA TYR A 275 3.80 5.79 7.53
C TYR A 275 2.81 6.95 7.45
N LEU A 276 3.23 8.15 7.85
CA LEU A 276 2.37 9.34 7.90
C LEU A 276 1.86 9.73 6.50
N GLY A 277 2.73 9.73 5.50
CA GLY A 277 2.34 10.09 4.14
C GLY A 277 1.29 9.14 3.56
N ASP A 278 1.45 7.82 3.76
CA ASP A 278 0.49 6.83 3.28
C ASP A 278 -0.83 6.86 4.08
N LEU A 279 -0.79 7.18 5.37
CA LEU A 279 -1.99 7.44 6.17
C LEU A 279 -2.74 8.67 5.65
N LEU A 280 -2.06 9.79 5.46
CA LEU A 280 -2.66 11.03 4.99
C LEU A 280 -3.33 10.86 3.63
N VAL A 281 -2.62 10.30 2.65
CA VAL A 281 -3.20 10.08 1.32
C VAL A 281 -4.39 9.13 1.36
N THR A 282 -4.36 8.10 2.21
CA THR A 282 -5.46 7.14 2.34
C THR A 282 -6.68 7.74 3.04
N ALA A 283 -6.48 8.63 4.01
CA ALA A 283 -7.56 9.28 4.78
C ALA A 283 -8.23 10.44 4.04
N TYR A 284 -7.49 11.17 3.19
CA TYR A 284 -8.02 12.37 2.51
C TYR A 284 -8.37 12.16 1.04
N SER A 285 -7.73 11.22 0.35
CA SER A 285 -7.93 11.05 -1.09
C SER A 285 -9.33 10.52 -1.44
N ARG A 286 -9.91 11.08 -2.50
CA ARG A 286 -11.13 10.55 -3.13
C ARG A 286 -10.96 9.17 -3.77
N TYR A 287 -9.73 8.75 -4.03
CA TYR A 287 -9.43 7.41 -4.58
C TYR A 287 -9.35 6.34 -3.50
N SER A 288 -9.38 6.72 -2.22
CA SER A 288 -9.33 5.78 -1.12
C SER A 288 -10.65 5.00 -0.98
N ARG A 289 -10.59 3.72 -1.30
CA ARG A 289 -11.72 2.79 -1.15
C ARG A 289 -12.18 2.67 0.30
N ASN A 290 -11.25 2.67 1.24
CA ASN A 290 -11.57 2.62 2.67
C ASN A 290 -12.32 3.88 3.10
N ARG A 291 -11.85 5.07 2.69
CA ARG A 291 -12.53 6.33 2.97
C ARG A 291 -13.93 6.37 2.34
N LEU A 292 -14.07 5.93 1.09
CA LEU A 292 -15.35 5.87 0.41
C LEU A 292 -16.35 4.96 1.14
N PHE A 293 -15.90 3.76 1.53
CA PHE A 293 -16.72 2.81 2.29
C PHE A 293 -17.19 3.39 3.63
N GLY A 294 -16.27 3.99 4.39
CA GLY A 294 -16.62 4.69 5.63
C GLY A 294 -17.59 5.85 5.42
N ASN A 295 -17.42 6.61 4.34
CA ASN A 295 -18.30 7.74 4.02
C ASN A 295 -19.74 7.28 3.74
N MET A 296 -19.94 6.17 3.04
CA MET A 296 -21.27 5.57 2.85
C MET A 296 -21.92 5.20 4.18
N ILE A 297 -21.17 4.61 5.10
CA ILE A 297 -21.66 4.25 6.44
C ILE A 297 -22.01 5.51 7.25
N GLY A 298 -21.18 6.54 7.20
CA GLY A 298 -21.44 7.84 7.83
C GLY A 298 -22.71 8.53 7.31
N HIS A 299 -23.04 8.34 6.03
CA HIS A 299 -24.32 8.79 5.43
C HIS A 299 -25.51 7.88 5.78
N GLY A 300 -25.34 6.85 6.61
CA GLY A 300 -26.42 5.99 7.09
C GLY A 300 -26.67 4.73 6.27
N LEU A 301 -25.82 4.38 5.27
CA LEU A 301 -25.93 3.10 4.60
C LEU A 301 -25.51 1.98 5.57
N SER A 302 -26.24 0.86 5.55
CA SER A 302 -25.79 -0.32 6.28
C SER A 302 -24.48 -0.87 5.68
N VAL A 303 -23.67 -1.53 6.50
CA VAL A 303 -22.42 -2.15 6.10
C VAL A 303 -22.62 -3.06 4.87
N ARG A 304 -23.70 -3.84 4.88
CA ARG A 304 -24.03 -4.75 3.76
C ARG A 304 -24.33 -3.99 2.45
N VAL A 305 -25.08 -2.92 2.52
CA VAL A 305 -25.39 -2.09 1.35
C VAL A 305 -24.13 -1.43 0.83
N ALA A 306 -23.32 -0.83 1.71
CA ALA A 306 -22.06 -0.22 1.33
C ALA A 306 -21.09 -1.23 0.65
N GLN A 307 -21.07 -2.49 1.11
CA GLN A 307 -20.28 -3.55 0.47
C GLN A 307 -20.77 -3.89 -0.94
N LEU A 308 -22.10 -3.90 -1.17
CA LEU A 308 -22.69 -4.19 -2.48
C LEU A 308 -22.46 -3.06 -3.50
N GLU A 309 -22.46 -1.80 -3.02
CA GLU A 309 -22.18 -0.63 -3.85
C GLU A 309 -20.70 -0.50 -4.26
N MET A 310 -19.81 -1.16 -3.52
CA MET A 310 -18.37 -1.11 -3.80
C MET A 310 -17.98 -2.06 -4.93
N ASN A 311 -17.46 -1.52 -6.03
CA ASN A 311 -16.90 -2.31 -7.14
C ASN A 311 -15.59 -3.02 -6.79
N MET A 312 -14.94 -2.62 -5.72
CA MET A 312 -13.64 -3.14 -5.27
C MET A 312 -13.60 -3.23 -3.74
N VAL A 313 -12.80 -4.15 -3.23
CA VAL A 313 -12.67 -4.44 -1.80
C VAL A 313 -12.12 -3.22 -1.02
N ALA A 314 -12.76 -2.89 0.09
CA ALA A 314 -12.22 -2.02 1.13
C ALA A 314 -11.44 -2.89 2.13
N GLU A 315 -10.13 -2.94 2.02
CA GLU A 315 -9.29 -3.85 2.83
C GLU A 315 -9.36 -3.54 4.33
N GLY A 316 -9.62 -2.29 4.69
CA GLY A 316 -9.83 -1.88 6.09
C GLY A 316 -10.99 -2.61 6.78
N TYR A 317 -11.99 -3.07 6.03
CA TYR A 317 -13.07 -3.89 6.59
C TYR A 317 -12.51 -5.19 7.19
N TYR A 318 -11.75 -5.96 6.42
CA TYR A 318 -11.14 -7.20 6.91
C TYR A 318 -10.05 -6.95 7.94
N ALA A 319 -9.21 -5.93 7.70
CA ALA A 319 -8.17 -5.52 8.63
C ALA A 319 -8.72 -5.23 10.03
N CYS A 320 -9.86 -4.54 10.11
CA CYS A 320 -10.52 -4.21 11.37
C CYS A 320 -10.87 -5.45 12.19
N ARG A 321 -11.44 -6.48 11.55
CA ARG A 321 -11.74 -7.76 12.22
C ARG A 321 -10.47 -8.46 12.71
N CYS A 322 -9.45 -8.52 11.87
CA CYS A 322 -8.19 -9.19 12.24
C CYS A 322 -7.49 -8.49 13.41
N VAL A 323 -7.44 -7.14 13.40
CA VAL A 323 -6.86 -6.36 14.50
C VAL A 323 -7.64 -6.56 15.80
N HIS A 324 -8.97 -6.58 15.75
CA HIS A 324 -9.81 -6.88 16.91
C HIS A 324 -9.52 -8.28 17.48
N GLU A 325 -9.44 -9.32 16.64
CA GLU A 325 -9.12 -10.68 17.09
C GLU A 325 -7.71 -10.80 17.68
N ILE A 326 -6.75 -10.05 17.16
CA ILE A 326 -5.42 -9.92 17.77
C ILE A 326 -5.54 -9.22 19.12
N ASN A 327 -6.30 -8.13 19.18
CA ASN A 327 -6.43 -7.32 20.38
C ASN A 327 -7.12 -8.05 21.55
N LYS A 328 -8.04 -8.96 21.27
CA LYS A 328 -8.62 -9.85 22.30
C LYS A 328 -7.57 -10.63 23.10
N LYS A 329 -6.42 -10.91 22.46
CA LYS A 329 -5.32 -11.68 23.09
C LYS A 329 -4.28 -10.78 23.74
N THR A 330 -4.12 -9.57 23.23
CA THR A 330 -3.03 -8.64 23.60
C THR A 330 -3.50 -7.51 24.49
N ASN A 331 -4.77 -7.14 24.43
CA ASN A 331 -5.42 -6.07 25.21
C ASN A 331 -4.69 -4.72 25.09
N PHE A 332 -4.30 -4.34 23.88
CA PHE A 332 -3.69 -3.03 23.61
C PHE A 332 -4.73 -1.90 23.64
N ASP A 333 -4.28 -0.70 23.96
CA ASP A 333 -5.10 0.51 23.94
C ASP A 333 -5.22 1.06 22.50
N ILE A 334 -6.25 0.58 21.78
CA ILE A 334 -6.56 0.95 20.39
C ILE A 334 -8.02 1.39 20.19
N PRO A 335 -8.48 2.42 20.91
CA PRO A 335 -9.87 2.82 20.95
C PRO A 335 -10.45 3.18 19.58
N ILE A 336 -9.66 3.74 18.66
CA ILE A 336 -10.12 4.10 17.31
C ILE A 336 -10.47 2.83 16.53
N ALA A 337 -9.56 1.86 16.49
CA ALA A 337 -9.80 0.61 15.76
C ALA A 337 -10.96 -0.20 16.36
N GLU A 338 -11.08 -0.27 17.70
CA GLU A 338 -12.17 -0.97 18.38
C GLU A 338 -13.53 -0.30 18.17
N THR A 339 -13.59 1.03 18.17
CA THR A 339 -14.83 1.76 17.85
C THR A 339 -15.30 1.45 16.42
N ILE A 340 -14.38 1.47 15.46
CA ILE A 340 -14.69 1.15 14.08
C ILE A 340 -15.16 -0.31 13.96
N TYR A 341 -14.53 -1.25 14.69
CA TYR A 341 -14.97 -2.64 14.75
C TYR A 341 -16.41 -2.76 15.27
N GLY A 342 -16.73 -2.10 16.38
CA GLY A 342 -18.07 -2.10 16.94
C GLY A 342 -19.15 -1.62 15.96
N ILE A 343 -18.83 -0.60 15.14
CA ILE A 343 -19.72 -0.12 14.08
C ILE A 343 -19.88 -1.16 12.97
N LEU A 344 -18.77 -1.74 12.50
CA LEU A 344 -18.78 -2.59 11.32
C LEU A 344 -19.32 -4.01 11.57
N TYR A 345 -19.07 -4.56 12.74
CA TYR A 345 -19.33 -5.98 13.05
C TYR A 345 -20.36 -6.21 14.17
N GLU A 346 -20.54 -5.25 15.07
CA GLU A 346 -21.48 -5.35 16.20
C GLU A 346 -22.73 -4.47 16.02
N ALA A 347 -22.85 -3.81 14.85
CA ALA A 347 -23.97 -2.93 14.53
C ALA A 347 -24.22 -1.81 15.58
N LYS A 348 -23.17 -1.34 16.25
CA LYS A 348 -23.27 -0.19 17.16
C LYS A 348 -23.68 1.06 16.40
N ASN A 349 -24.35 1.97 17.11
CA ASN A 349 -24.85 3.18 16.49
C ASN A 349 -23.72 4.12 16.08
N VAL A 350 -23.63 4.42 14.77
CA VAL A 350 -22.54 5.20 14.18
C VAL A 350 -22.40 6.58 14.82
N ASN A 351 -23.51 7.31 15.01
CA ASN A 351 -23.48 8.66 15.55
C ASN A 351 -22.97 8.70 17.00
N SER A 352 -23.50 7.83 17.86
CA SER A 352 -23.08 7.79 19.26
C SER A 352 -21.64 7.32 19.44
N GLU A 353 -21.23 6.25 18.74
CA GLU A 353 -19.87 5.71 18.85
C GLU A 353 -18.83 6.72 18.38
N MET A 354 -19.04 7.33 17.20
CA MET A 354 -18.10 8.31 16.66
C MET A 354 -18.06 9.62 17.47
N LYS A 355 -19.19 10.03 18.07
CA LYS A 355 -19.23 11.18 18.97
C LYS A 355 -18.45 10.88 20.25
N ASN A 356 -18.73 9.76 20.91
CA ASN A 356 -18.04 9.34 22.15
C ASN A 356 -16.53 9.23 21.91
N LEU A 357 -16.12 8.64 20.79
CA LEU A 357 -14.71 8.55 20.42
C LEU A 357 -14.08 9.95 20.24
N ALA A 358 -14.79 10.87 19.57
CA ALA A 358 -14.31 12.24 19.36
C ALA A 358 -14.04 13.00 20.68
N GLU A 359 -14.84 12.73 21.74
CA GLU A 359 -14.68 13.34 23.06
C GLU A 359 -13.41 12.85 23.78
N THR A 360 -12.78 11.76 23.33
CA THR A 360 -11.53 11.24 23.90
C THR A 360 -10.27 11.87 23.30
N TYR A 361 -10.40 12.64 22.22
CA TYR A 361 -9.24 13.21 21.53
C TYR A 361 -8.61 14.37 22.30
N VAL A 362 -7.28 14.41 22.31
CA VAL A 362 -6.43 15.41 22.97
C VAL A 362 -5.44 16.02 22.01
#